data_2703b3b59bef6b734df3e8e968014581
#
_entry.id   2703b3b59bef6b734df3e8e968014581
#
_cell.length_a   1.000
_cell.length_b   1.000
_cell.length_c   1.000
_cell.angle_alpha   90.00
_cell.angle_beta   90.00
_cell.angle_gamma   90.00
#
_symmetry.space_group_name_H-M   'P 1'
#
loop_
_entity.id
_entity.type
_entity.pdbx_description
1 polymer ?
#
loop_
_entity_poly.entity_id
_entity_poly.type
_entity_poly.pdbx_seq_one_letter_code
_entity_poly.pdbx_strand_id
1 'polypeptide(L)'
;GAEALWKLLAARDEASASVIPPADVKRVVRAFELLEEGTTYAEQRAKLAHIPQLVPAVFFGMAVDPDVLRARIDARVDAMVETGLVAEVEGLLDRGFREGVTAPQAIGYKEIVEALDGFISLDEAAERIKLATRRYAKRQRTWFRKDARIRWLDATSRDIPSLVEEALELLDDGVA
;
A
#
# COMPACT_ATOMS: atom_id res chain seq x y z
N GLY A 1 -15.10 15.22 18.04
CA GLY A 1 -15.07 14.10 17.12
C GLY A 1 -14.53 14.51 15.75
N ALA A 2 -14.33 13.55 14.84
CA ALA A 2 -13.71 13.76 13.52
C ALA A 2 -14.38 14.87 12.70
N GLU A 3 -15.71 14.87 12.64
CA GLU A 3 -16.50 15.86 11.89
C GLU A 3 -16.33 17.29 12.45
N ALA A 4 -16.25 17.44 13.76
CA ALA A 4 -16.04 18.75 14.39
C ALA A 4 -14.66 19.32 14.03
N LEU A 5 -13.62 18.46 14.02
CA LEU A 5 -12.27 18.84 13.63
C LEU A 5 -12.22 19.23 12.14
N TRP A 6 -12.91 18.49 11.29
CA TRP A 6 -13.02 18.82 9.86
C TRP A 6 -13.74 20.16 9.63
N LYS A 7 -14.83 20.45 10.39
CA LYS A 7 -15.52 21.75 10.30
C LYS A 7 -14.62 22.92 10.71
N LEU A 8 -13.73 22.71 11.69
CA LEU A 8 -12.72 23.71 12.06
C LEU A 8 -11.70 23.95 10.95
N LEU A 9 -11.29 22.88 10.25
CA LEU A 9 -10.44 22.99 9.07
C LEU A 9 -11.17 23.75 7.96
N ALA A 10 -12.42 23.42 7.66
CA ALA A 10 -13.20 24.07 6.62
C ALA A 10 -13.37 25.59 6.86
N ALA A 11 -13.45 26.02 8.13
CA ALA A 11 -13.51 27.43 8.49
C ALA A 11 -12.17 28.18 8.31
N ARG A 12 -11.03 27.48 8.31
CA ARG A 12 -9.69 28.08 8.15
C ARG A 12 -9.12 27.90 6.74
N ASP A 13 -9.41 26.78 6.11
CA ASP A 13 -8.88 26.37 4.81
C ASP A 13 -9.93 25.50 4.09
N GLU A 14 -10.85 26.17 3.42
CA GLU A 14 -11.92 25.53 2.65
C GLU A 14 -11.36 24.67 1.50
N ALA A 15 -10.27 25.11 0.87
CA ALA A 15 -9.64 24.41 -0.23
C ALA A 15 -9.11 23.02 0.21
N SER A 16 -8.43 22.96 1.35
CA SER A 16 -7.98 21.67 1.92
C SER A 16 -9.14 20.81 2.40
N ALA A 17 -10.15 21.40 3.05
CA ALA A 17 -11.32 20.68 3.51
C ALA A 17 -12.12 20.06 2.35
N SER A 18 -12.18 20.71 1.18
CA SER A 18 -12.87 20.19 0.00
C SER A 18 -12.27 18.89 -0.56
N VAL A 19 -10.99 18.64 -0.31
CA VAL A 19 -10.25 17.48 -0.81
C VAL A 19 -9.96 16.42 0.26
N ILE A 20 -10.33 16.68 1.51
CA ILE A 20 -10.15 15.77 2.65
C ILE A 20 -11.52 15.28 3.13
N PRO A 21 -11.80 13.95 3.11
CA PRO A 21 -13.03 13.43 3.70
C PRO A 21 -13.16 13.76 5.20
N PRO A 22 -14.36 14.11 5.70
CA PRO A 22 -14.57 14.46 7.11
C PRO A 22 -14.14 13.40 8.13
N ALA A 23 -14.17 12.12 7.73
CA ALA A 23 -13.77 10.98 8.57
C ALA A 23 -12.24 10.75 8.60
N ASP A 24 -11.45 11.41 7.74
CA ASP A 24 -10.01 11.21 7.65
C ASP A 24 -9.26 12.14 8.62
N VAL A 25 -9.34 11.79 9.90
CA VAL A 25 -8.71 12.56 11.00
C VAL A 25 -7.22 12.78 10.76
N LYS A 26 -6.51 11.77 10.23
CA LYS A 26 -5.05 11.88 10.00
C LYS A 26 -4.73 12.99 8.99
N ARG A 27 -5.48 13.06 7.89
CA ARG A 27 -5.29 14.12 6.90
C ARG A 27 -5.75 15.47 7.41
N VAL A 28 -6.80 15.53 8.21
CA VAL A 28 -7.27 16.78 8.83
C VAL A 28 -6.20 17.32 9.79
N VAL A 29 -5.59 16.47 10.64
CA VAL A 29 -4.49 16.88 11.52
C VAL A 29 -3.30 17.36 10.70
N ARG A 30 -2.89 16.61 9.64
CA ARG A 30 -1.79 17.03 8.77
C ARG A 30 -2.07 18.37 8.08
N ALA A 31 -3.31 18.65 7.71
CA ALA A 31 -3.69 19.94 7.13
C ALA A 31 -3.48 21.11 8.14
N PHE A 32 -3.80 20.90 9.41
CA PHE A 32 -3.50 21.91 10.46
C PHE A 32 -1.99 22.10 10.67
N GLU A 33 -1.20 21.02 10.68
CA GLU A 33 0.26 21.11 10.78
C GLU A 33 0.83 21.95 9.62
N LEU A 34 0.35 21.71 8.39
CA LEU A 34 0.77 22.48 7.22
C LEU A 34 0.39 23.96 7.28
N LEU A 35 -0.78 24.28 7.84
CA LEU A 35 -1.18 25.66 8.08
C LEU A 35 -0.22 26.39 9.05
N GLU A 36 0.24 25.71 10.10
CA GLU A 36 1.25 26.25 11.03
C GLU A 36 2.63 26.39 10.35
N GLU A 37 2.94 25.55 9.36
CA GLU A 37 4.14 25.64 8.52
C GLU A 37 4.03 26.73 7.43
N GLY A 38 2.89 27.44 7.32
CA GLY A 38 2.67 28.51 6.34
C GLY A 38 2.32 28.04 4.93
N THR A 39 1.82 26.82 4.79
CA THR A 39 1.32 26.24 3.51
C THR A 39 -0.02 25.54 3.72
N THR A 40 -0.69 25.09 2.65
CA THR A 40 -1.95 24.35 2.75
C THR A 40 -1.82 22.92 2.23
N TYR A 41 -2.70 22.02 2.71
CA TYR A 41 -2.77 20.66 2.21
C TYR A 41 -3.15 20.63 0.71
N ALA A 42 -4.04 21.53 0.30
CA ALA A 42 -4.44 21.65 -1.11
C ALA A 42 -3.27 22.06 -2.01
N GLU A 43 -2.46 23.07 -1.59
CA GLU A 43 -1.26 23.49 -2.33
C GLU A 43 -0.22 22.37 -2.43
N GLN A 44 0.07 21.70 -1.32
CA GLN A 44 1.01 20.58 -1.33
C GLN A 44 0.55 19.46 -2.25
N ARG A 45 -0.74 19.13 -2.21
CA ARG A 45 -1.33 18.13 -3.10
C ARG A 45 -1.25 18.55 -4.57
N ALA A 46 -1.49 19.82 -4.88
CA ALA A 46 -1.35 20.34 -6.24
C ALA A 46 0.09 20.28 -6.74
N LYS A 47 1.07 20.65 -5.89
CA LYS A 47 2.50 20.53 -6.21
C LYS A 47 2.91 19.09 -6.51
N LEU A 48 2.44 18.12 -5.72
CA LEU A 48 2.73 16.69 -5.92
C LEU A 48 2.19 16.16 -7.27
N ALA A 49 1.06 16.70 -7.75
CA ALA A 49 0.49 16.31 -9.03
C ALA A 49 1.31 16.79 -10.24
N HIS A 50 2.21 17.76 -10.05
CA HIS A 50 2.97 18.40 -11.11
C HIS A 50 4.49 18.28 -10.92
N ILE A 51 4.96 17.29 -10.14
CA ILE A 51 6.41 17.05 -10.01
C ILE A 51 6.95 16.62 -11.37
N PRO A 52 7.86 17.40 -11.98
CA PRO A 52 8.48 17.01 -13.24
C PRO A 52 9.36 15.78 -13.05
N GLN A 53 9.48 14.96 -14.07
CA GLN A 53 10.47 13.89 -14.08
C GLN A 53 11.89 14.49 -14.04
N LEU A 54 12.68 14.08 -13.04
CA LEU A 54 14.08 14.52 -12.92
C LEU A 54 14.99 13.79 -13.90
N VAL A 55 14.61 12.58 -14.28
CA VAL A 55 15.33 11.74 -15.26
C VAL A 55 14.32 11.11 -16.21
N PRO A 56 14.67 10.88 -17.48
CA PRO A 56 13.84 10.07 -18.37
C PRO A 56 13.60 8.69 -17.75
N ALA A 57 12.36 8.28 -17.63
CA ALA A 57 11.98 6.99 -17.05
C ALA A 57 10.74 6.43 -17.73
N VAL A 58 10.73 5.14 -17.99
CA VAL A 58 9.56 4.38 -18.42
C VAL A 58 9.06 3.55 -17.24
N PHE A 59 7.77 3.57 -17.02
CA PHE A 59 7.14 2.84 -15.92
C PHE A 59 6.35 1.67 -16.46
N PHE A 60 6.67 0.45 -16.00
CA PHE A 60 5.87 -0.74 -16.27
C PHE A 60 5.11 -1.15 -15.02
N GLY A 61 3.85 -1.54 -15.21
CA GLY A 61 3.01 -2.13 -14.17
C GLY A 61 2.59 -3.54 -14.57
N MET A 62 2.68 -4.49 -13.64
CA MET A 62 2.19 -5.85 -13.89
C MET A 62 0.72 -5.93 -13.54
N ALA A 63 -0.14 -6.16 -14.53
CA ALA A 63 -1.55 -6.44 -14.36
C ALA A 63 -1.76 -7.95 -14.21
N VAL A 64 -2.49 -8.34 -13.17
CA VAL A 64 -2.89 -9.74 -12.96
C VAL A 64 -4.41 -9.76 -12.76
N ASP A 65 -5.08 -10.76 -13.33
CA ASP A 65 -6.50 -10.98 -13.07
C ASP A 65 -6.76 -11.05 -11.56
N PRO A 66 -7.81 -10.39 -11.04
CA PRO A 66 -8.08 -10.32 -9.60
C PRO A 66 -8.27 -11.68 -8.93
N ASP A 67 -8.90 -12.64 -9.60
CA ASP A 67 -9.17 -13.94 -9.01
C ASP A 67 -7.91 -14.83 -9.02
N VAL A 68 -7.12 -14.74 -10.09
CA VAL A 68 -5.78 -15.35 -10.15
C VAL A 68 -4.86 -14.78 -9.08
N LEU A 69 -4.84 -13.45 -8.92
CA LEU A 69 -4.02 -12.81 -7.88
C LEU A 69 -4.46 -13.23 -6.48
N ARG A 70 -5.77 -13.35 -6.25
CA ARG A 70 -6.32 -13.84 -4.97
C ARG A 70 -5.82 -15.25 -4.66
N ALA A 71 -5.95 -16.17 -5.62
CA ALA A 71 -5.49 -17.54 -5.44
C ALA A 71 -3.99 -17.62 -5.16
N ARG A 72 -3.17 -16.80 -5.88
CA ARG A 72 -1.71 -16.72 -5.63
C ARG A 72 -1.38 -16.19 -4.25
N ILE A 73 -2.12 -15.17 -3.76
CA ILE A 73 -1.94 -14.63 -2.41
C ILE A 73 -2.24 -15.69 -1.37
N ASP A 74 -3.36 -16.40 -1.52
CA ASP A 74 -3.79 -17.42 -0.57
C ASP A 74 -2.77 -18.57 -0.48
N ALA A 75 -2.39 -19.13 -1.61
CA ALA A 75 -1.37 -20.18 -1.67
C ALA A 75 -0.01 -19.72 -1.10
N ARG A 76 0.38 -18.46 -1.34
CA ARG A 76 1.62 -17.91 -0.80
C ARG A 76 1.58 -17.81 0.72
N VAL A 77 0.45 -17.36 1.30
CA VAL A 77 0.32 -17.24 2.75
C VAL A 77 0.36 -18.63 3.40
N ASP A 78 -0.35 -19.63 2.81
CA ASP A 78 -0.31 -21.00 3.30
C ASP A 78 1.13 -21.54 3.28
N ALA A 79 1.84 -21.39 2.16
CA ALA A 79 3.23 -21.80 2.06
C ALA A 79 4.15 -21.07 3.06
N MET A 80 3.94 -19.77 3.34
CA MET A 80 4.73 -19.04 4.35
C MET A 80 4.54 -19.62 5.76
N VAL A 81 3.30 -19.95 6.14
CA VAL A 81 3.02 -20.58 7.43
C VAL A 81 3.67 -21.95 7.52
N GLU A 82 3.55 -22.77 6.46
CA GLU A 82 4.15 -24.12 6.39
C GLU A 82 5.68 -24.09 6.43
N THR A 83 6.31 -23.07 5.81
CA THR A 83 7.77 -22.98 5.67
C THR A 83 8.46 -22.24 6.80
N GLY A 84 7.72 -21.76 7.82
CA GLY A 84 8.32 -21.31 9.06
C GLY A 84 8.06 -19.86 9.44
N LEU A 85 7.04 -19.20 8.93
CA LEU A 85 6.68 -17.83 9.32
C LEU A 85 6.47 -17.69 10.83
N VAL A 86 5.90 -18.71 11.48
CA VAL A 86 5.69 -18.72 12.94
C VAL A 86 7.02 -18.72 13.68
N ALA A 87 7.94 -19.61 13.32
CA ALA A 87 9.27 -19.69 13.94
C ALA A 87 10.11 -18.43 13.70
N GLU A 88 9.94 -17.79 12.52
CA GLU A 88 10.57 -16.50 12.24
C GLU A 88 10.09 -15.42 13.20
N VAL A 89 8.79 -15.33 13.44
CA VAL A 89 8.19 -14.34 14.35
C VAL A 89 8.60 -14.62 15.80
N GLU A 90 8.61 -15.87 16.24
CA GLU A 90 9.13 -16.26 17.58
C GLU A 90 10.57 -15.78 17.78
N GLY A 91 11.45 -16.08 16.81
CA GLY A 91 12.84 -15.64 16.88
C GLY A 91 13.03 -14.11 16.80
N LEU A 92 12.09 -13.37 16.23
CA LEU A 92 12.07 -11.91 16.25
C LEU A 92 11.60 -11.38 17.61
N LEU A 93 10.60 -12.01 18.24
CA LEU A 93 10.11 -11.66 19.57
C LEU A 93 11.21 -11.75 20.63
N ASP A 94 12.05 -12.79 20.57
CA ASP A 94 13.19 -12.97 21.45
C ASP A 94 14.26 -11.85 21.32
N ARG A 95 14.24 -11.13 20.20
CA ARG A 95 15.16 -10.02 19.89
C ARG A 95 14.55 -8.64 20.06
N GLY A 96 13.43 -8.51 20.79
CA GLY A 96 12.82 -7.21 21.09
C GLY A 96 11.92 -6.67 19.99
N PHE A 97 11.38 -7.51 19.12
CA PHE A 97 10.49 -7.10 18.00
C PHE A 97 9.32 -6.21 18.44
N ARG A 98 8.76 -6.44 19.64
CA ARG A 98 7.62 -5.66 20.17
C ARG A 98 7.95 -4.19 20.43
N GLU A 99 9.21 -3.86 20.64
CA GLU A 99 9.66 -2.49 20.92
C GLU A 99 9.73 -1.63 19.65
N GLY A 100 9.67 -2.27 18.48
CA GLY A 100 9.67 -1.60 17.19
C GLY A 100 8.38 -0.83 16.93
N VAL A 101 8.49 0.33 16.25
CA VAL A 101 7.32 1.17 15.93
C VAL A 101 6.58 0.68 14.69
N THR A 102 7.29 0.26 13.66
CA THR A 102 6.72 -0.07 12.34
C THR A 102 6.67 -1.57 12.05
N ALA A 103 7.72 -2.31 12.38
CA ALA A 103 7.82 -3.74 12.10
C ALA A 103 6.68 -4.56 12.71
N PRO A 104 6.24 -4.34 13.98
CA PRO A 104 5.13 -5.06 14.57
C PRO A 104 3.77 -4.81 13.89
N GLN A 105 3.66 -3.79 13.04
CA GLN A 105 2.43 -3.49 12.30
C GLN A 105 2.42 -4.10 10.88
N ALA A 106 3.49 -4.76 10.47
CA ALA A 106 3.58 -5.39 9.16
C ALA A 106 2.58 -6.55 9.04
N ILE A 107 1.92 -6.63 7.88
CA ILE A 107 1.00 -7.72 7.56
C ILE A 107 1.77 -9.05 7.62
N GLY A 108 1.21 -10.02 8.30
CA GLY A 108 1.83 -11.30 8.58
C GLY A 108 2.39 -11.37 9.99
N TYR A 109 3.25 -10.44 10.37
CA TYR A 109 3.87 -10.45 11.70
C TYR A 109 2.87 -10.12 12.80
N LYS A 110 2.05 -9.09 12.61
CA LYS A 110 1.03 -8.69 13.59
C LYS A 110 0.08 -9.84 13.91
N GLU A 111 -0.44 -10.50 12.90
CA GLU A 111 -1.42 -11.57 13.05
C GLU A 111 -0.80 -12.81 13.72
N ILE A 112 0.45 -13.15 13.39
CA ILE A 112 1.17 -14.25 14.06
C ILE A 112 1.46 -13.91 15.53
N VAL A 113 1.84 -12.67 15.85
CA VAL A 113 2.01 -12.23 17.23
C VAL A 113 0.71 -12.37 18.02
N GLU A 114 -0.45 -11.98 17.46
CA GLU A 114 -1.77 -12.15 18.08
C GLU A 114 -2.08 -13.64 18.35
N ALA A 115 -1.66 -14.53 17.43
CA ALA A 115 -1.83 -15.98 17.62
C ALA A 115 -0.89 -16.54 18.70
N LEU A 116 0.37 -16.13 18.71
CA LEU A 116 1.33 -16.54 19.74
C LEU A 116 0.94 -16.04 21.14
N ASP A 117 0.27 -14.89 21.22
CA ASP A 117 -0.29 -14.34 22.46
C ASP A 117 -1.60 -15.04 22.89
N GLY A 118 -2.11 -15.97 22.08
CA GLY A 118 -3.33 -16.73 22.39
C GLY A 118 -4.64 -15.97 22.15
N PHE A 119 -4.62 -14.81 21.48
CA PHE A 119 -5.82 -14.04 21.16
C PHE A 119 -6.63 -14.66 20.02
N ILE A 120 -5.96 -15.34 19.08
CA ILE A 120 -6.57 -16.01 17.92
C ILE A 120 -5.84 -17.33 17.66
N SER A 121 -6.44 -18.21 16.84
CA SER A 121 -5.74 -19.41 16.35
C SER A 121 -4.76 -19.08 15.21
N LEU A 122 -3.81 -19.97 14.93
CA LEU A 122 -2.93 -19.84 13.76
C LEU A 122 -3.70 -19.87 12.44
N ASP A 123 -4.75 -20.69 12.34
CA ASP A 123 -5.62 -20.72 11.17
C ASP A 123 -6.33 -19.38 10.98
N GLU A 124 -6.82 -18.78 12.05
CA GLU A 124 -7.44 -17.46 12.01
C GLU A 124 -6.42 -16.38 11.63
N ALA A 125 -5.18 -16.46 12.13
CA ALA A 125 -4.10 -15.56 11.74
C ALA A 125 -3.82 -15.67 10.24
N ALA A 126 -3.70 -16.86 9.67
CA ALA A 126 -3.50 -17.10 8.24
C ALA A 126 -4.62 -16.46 7.40
N GLU A 127 -5.88 -16.65 7.78
CA GLU A 127 -7.03 -16.04 7.06
C GLU A 127 -7.02 -14.51 7.17
N ARG A 128 -6.66 -13.94 8.31
CA ARG A 128 -6.50 -12.48 8.48
C ARG A 128 -5.37 -11.92 7.61
N ILE A 129 -4.24 -12.63 7.51
CA ILE A 129 -3.10 -12.28 6.63
C ILE A 129 -3.54 -12.28 5.16
N LYS A 130 -4.23 -13.34 4.69
CA LYS A 130 -4.78 -13.42 3.33
C LYS A 130 -5.68 -12.22 3.04
N LEU A 131 -6.62 -11.94 3.93
CA LEU A 131 -7.56 -10.83 3.76
C LEU A 131 -6.87 -9.46 3.73
N ALA A 132 -5.92 -9.22 4.64
CA ALA A 132 -5.15 -7.98 4.72
C ALA A 132 -4.31 -7.77 3.45
N THR A 133 -3.66 -8.85 2.96
CA THR A 133 -2.83 -8.83 1.75
C THR A 133 -3.68 -8.56 0.50
N ARG A 134 -4.85 -9.20 0.36
CA ARG A 134 -5.80 -8.92 -0.74
C ARG A 134 -6.25 -7.46 -0.74
N ARG A 135 -6.57 -6.90 0.44
CA ARG A 135 -6.93 -5.47 0.59
C ARG A 135 -5.77 -4.56 0.21
N TYR A 136 -4.55 -4.93 0.60
CA TYR A 136 -3.35 -4.18 0.24
C TYR A 136 -3.13 -4.16 -1.28
N ALA A 137 -3.19 -5.32 -1.94
CA ALA A 137 -3.07 -5.45 -3.39
C ALA A 137 -4.15 -4.64 -4.14
N LYS A 138 -5.40 -4.64 -3.64
CA LYS A 138 -6.48 -3.81 -4.22
C LYS A 138 -6.16 -2.31 -4.10
N ARG A 139 -5.61 -1.85 -2.95
CA ARG A 139 -5.21 -0.45 -2.77
C ARG A 139 -4.07 -0.06 -3.69
N GLN A 140 -3.03 -0.91 -3.82
CA GLN A 140 -1.92 -0.68 -4.76
C GLN A 140 -2.43 -0.52 -6.19
N ARG A 141 -3.27 -1.45 -6.68
CA ARG A 141 -3.85 -1.38 -8.03
C ARG A 141 -4.64 -0.10 -8.24
N THR A 142 -5.45 0.31 -7.28
CA THR A 142 -6.24 1.55 -7.36
C THR A 142 -5.35 2.79 -7.38
N TRP A 143 -4.22 2.75 -6.68
CA TRP A 143 -3.27 3.85 -6.62
C TRP A 143 -2.48 3.98 -7.92
N PHE A 144 -1.89 2.90 -8.40
CA PHE A 144 -1.09 2.89 -9.61
C PHE A 144 -1.90 3.16 -10.89
N ARG A 145 -3.16 2.73 -10.94
CA ARG A 145 -4.05 3.02 -12.09
C ARG A 145 -4.32 4.51 -12.34
N LYS A 146 -4.03 5.36 -11.38
CA LYS A 146 -4.16 6.82 -11.53
C LYS A 146 -2.99 7.45 -12.28
N ASP A 147 -1.88 6.75 -12.40
CA ASP A 147 -0.69 7.23 -13.12
C ASP A 147 -0.76 6.77 -14.58
N ALA A 148 -1.09 7.70 -15.47
CA ALA A 148 -1.22 7.43 -16.90
C ALA A 148 0.12 7.10 -17.59
N ARG A 149 1.25 7.30 -16.93
CA ARG A 149 2.58 6.98 -17.46
C ARG A 149 2.89 5.49 -17.42
N ILE A 150 2.14 4.72 -16.61
CA ILE A 150 2.39 3.29 -16.45
C ILE A 150 1.87 2.53 -17.66
N ARG A 151 2.78 1.82 -18.32
CA ARG A 151 2.48 0.83 -19.35
C ARG A 151 2.23 -0.52 -18.69
N TRP A 152 1.01 -1.06 -18.87
CA TRP A 152 0.58 -2.25 -18.15
C TRP A 152 0.87 -3.50 -18.98
N LEU A 153 1.62 -4.44 -18.38
CA LEU A 153 1.89 -5.76 -18.93
C LEU A 153 0.94 -6.79 -18.29
N ASP A 154 0.27 -7.60 -19.10
CA ASP A 154 -0.60 -8.67 -18.57
C ASP A 154 0.24 -9.87 -18.12
N ALA A 155 0.35 -10.02 -16.79
CA ALA A 155 1.09 -11.09 -16.13
C ALA A 155 0.18 -12.20 -15.56
N THR A 156 -1.06 -12.29 -16.04
CA THR A 156 -2.05 -13.27 -15.55
C THR A 156 -1.59 -14.71 -15.78
N SER A 157 -1.19 -15.02 -17.00
CA SER A 157 -0.79 -16.38 -17.42
C SER A 157 0.56 -16.44 -18.15
N ARG A 158 1.24 -15.30 -18.28
CA ARG A 158 2.51 -15.20 -19.02
C ARG A 158 3.71 -15.49 -18.12
N ASP A 159 4.74 -16.03 -18.71
CA ASP A 159 6.03 -16.26 -18.07
C ASP A 159 6.90 -14.97 -18.06
N ILE A 160 7.94 -14.97 -17.25
CA ILE A 160 8.83 -13.82 -17.11
C ILE A 160 9.54 -13.48 -18.43
N PRO A 161 10.09 -14.44 -19.21
CA PRO A 161 10.72 -14.13 -20.47
C PRO A 161 9.84 -13.35 -21.45
N SER A 162 8.59 -13.80 -21.66
CA SER A 162 7.67 -13.10 -22.58
C SER A 162 7.26 -11.72 -22.10
N LEU A 163 7.21 -11.48 -20.78
CA LEU A 163 6.97 -10.15 -20.21
C LEU A 163 8.17 -9.22 -20.42
N VAL A 164 9.40 -9.77 -20.32
CA VAL A 164 10.63 -9.02 -20.59
C VAL A 164 10.72 -8.62 -22.05
N GLU A 165 10.42 -9.55 -22.98
CA GLU A 165 10.41 -9.25 -24.42
C GLU A 165 9.45 -8.09 -24.74
N GLU A 166 8.20 -8.15 -24.28
CA GLU A 166 7.23 -7.05 -24.47
C GLU A 166 7.72 -5.74 -23.83
N ALA A 167 8.32 -5.80 -22.65
CA ALA A 167 8.85 -4.60 -22.00
C ALA A 167 9.99 -3.96 -22.82
N LEU A 168 10.87 -4.77 -23.43
CA LEU A 168 11.95 -4.29 -24.29
C LEU A 168 11.40 -3.66 -25.57
N GLU A 169 10.45 -4.30 -26.25
CA GLU A 169 9.77 -3.73 -27.41
C GLU A 169 9.15 -2.36 -27.10
N LEU A 170 8.43 -2.26 -25.96
CA LEU A 170 7.84 -1.01 -25.53
C LEU A 170 8.87 0.06 -25.13
N LEU A 171 10.09 -0.30 -24.74
CA LEU A 171 11.18 0.64 -24.49
C LEU A 171 11.69 1.25 -25.81
N ASP A 172 11.89 0.43 -26.82
CA ASP A 172 12.40 0.87 -28.13
C ASP A 172 11.40 1.82 -28.81
N ASP A 173 10.10 1.55 -28.71
CA ASP A 173 9.03 2.43 -29.24
C ASP A 173 8.90 3.77 -28.48
N GLY A 174 9.43 3.88 -27.28
CA GLY A 174 9.30 5.07 -26.41
C GLY A 174 10.53 5.99 -26.37
N VAL A 175 11.61 5.64 -27.06
CA VAL A 175 12.86 6.42 -27.11
C VAL A 175 12.98 7.20 -28.44
N ALA A 176 12.02 7.08 -29.36
CA ALA A 176 11.98 7.81 -30.62
C ALA A 176 11.33 9.20 -30.48
#